data_2f49e5e673d2032ac067c71eee073c49
#
_entry.id   2f49e5e673d2032ac067c71eee073c49
#
_cell.length_a   1.000
_cell.length_b   1.000
_cell.length_c   1.000
_cell.angle_alpha   90.00
_cell.angle_beta   90.00
_cell.angle_gamma   90.00
#
_symmetry.space_group_name_H-M   'P 1'
#
loop_
_entity.id
_entity.type
_entity.pdbx_description
1 polymer ?
#
loop_
_entity_poly.entity_id
_entity_poly.type
_entity_poly.pdbx_seq_one_letter_code
_entity_poly.pdbx_strand_id
1 'polypeptide(L)'
;MNNLRIQRIYSYIDGLDYMSKFVKNLKRVGTSYKACCPFHNEKTPSFTIYPKGYMTKLGPQDHDSFYCFGCNAGGDIIKFYELLNNLTREQAILQLEIELGIHNNIDISLLNNEIKKLKNKSINLLTFAEVNLLISIICRKYLEWIKHKHNYKYNYEKNLIDHYYRYIDYVLPNCNNYDANLLYEKIQKKLIQRKNKLK
;
A
#
# COMPACT_ATOMS: atom_id res chain seq x y z
N MET A 1 -8.86 -5.37 -17.78
CA MET A 1 -8.26 -4.07 -17.35
C MET A 1 -7.27 -4.19 -16.18
N ASN A 2 -7.41 -5.16 -15.25
CA ASN A 2 -6.47 -5.28 -14.11
C ASN A 2 -5.03 -5.68 -14.47
N ASN A 3 -4.79 -6.35 -15.59
CA ASN A 3 -3.47 -6.87 -15.93
C ASN A 3 -2.41 -5.76 -16.13
N LEU A 4 -2.76 -4.66 -16.79
CA LEU A 4 -1.83 -3.53 -17.03
C LEU A 4 -1.43 -2.79 -15.73
N ARG A 5 -2.35 -2.63 -14.79
CA ARG A 5 -2.07 -2.04 -13.47
C ARG A 5 -1.09 -2.89 -12.68
N ILE A 6 -1.34 -4.20 -12.65
CA ILE A 6 -0.49 -5.19 -11.97
C ILE A 6 0.92 -5.22 -12.59
N GLN A 7 1.03 -5.32 -13.90
CA GLN A 7 2.33 -5.29 -14.62
C GLN A 7 3.10 -4.00 -14.33
N ARG A 8 2.39 -2.89 -14.23
CA ARG A 8 2.99 -1.62 -13.88
C ARG A 8 3.55 -1.61 -12.45
N ILE A 9 2.81 -2.13 -11.47
CA ILE A 9 3.31 -2.30 -10.10
C ILE A 9 4.59 -3.16 -10.11
N TYR A 10 4.59 -4.30 -10.79
CA TYR A 10 5.78 -5.17 -10.89
C TYR A 10 6.99 -4.51 -11.55
N SER A 11 6.80 -3.50 -12.41
CA SER A 11 7.89 -2.77 -13.03
C SER A 11 8.53 -1.71 -12.12
N TYR A 12 7.85 -1.29 -11.06
CA TYR A 12 8.31 -0.26 -10.13
C TYR A 12 8.78 -0.79 -8.78
N ILE A 13 8.44 -2.04 -8.42
CA ILE A 13 8.76 -2.61 -7.13
C ILE A 13 9.63 -3.86 -7.30
N ASP A 14 10.76 -3.89 -6.61
CA ASP A 14 11.52 -5.12 -6.38
C ASP A 14 10.84 -5.88 -5.25
N GLY A 15 10.13 -6.95 -5.60
CA GLY A 15 9.33 -7.71 -4.65
C GLY A 15 10.19 -8.43 -3.63
N LEU A 16 11.40 -8.89 -4.00
CA LEU A 16 12.34 -9.49 -3.07
C LEU A 16 12.82 -8.47 -2.03
N ASP A 17 13.27 -7.29 -2.48
CA ASP A 17 13.68 -6.20 -1.57
C ASP A 17 12.52 -5.77 -0.66
N TYR A 18 11.33 -5.61 -1.23
CA TYR A 18 10.16 -5.24 -0.46
C TYR A 18 9.82 -6.27 0.62
N MET A 19 9.64 -7.54 0.25
CA MET A 19 9.26 -8.61 1.18
C MET A 19 10.32 -8.86 2.26
N SER A 20 11.61 -8.66 1.92
CA SER A 20 12.73 -8.84 2.84
C SER A 20 12.65 -7.97 4.08
N LYS A 21 12.02 -6.79 3.99
CA LYS A 21 11.86 -5.82 5.09
C LYS A 21 10.92 -6.31 6.20
N PHE A 22 10.04 -7.27 5.88
CA PHE A 22 8.99 -7.74 6.78
C PHE A 22 9.23 -9.15 7.33
N VAL A 23 10.29 -9.85 6.87
CA VAL A 23 10.60 -11.21 7.28
C VAL A 23 11.85 -11.25 8.16
N LYS A 24 11.89 -12.23 9.06
CA LYS A 24 13.05 -12.47 9.94
C LYS A 24 13.87 -13.65 9.44
N ASN A 25 15.17 -13.60 9.71
CA ASN A 25 16.10 -14.70 9.40
C ASN A 25 16.16 -15.06 7.90
N LEU A 26 16.08 -14.08 7.02
CA LEU A 26 16.16 -14.29 5.57
C LEU A 26 17.53 -14.88 5.19
N LYS A 27 17.52 -16.02 4.54
CA LYS A 27 18.73 -16.70 4.04
C LYS A 27 18.55 -17.17 2.60
N ARG A 28 19.55 -16.99 1.77
CA ARG A 28 19.55 -17.54 0.41
C ARG A 28 19.71 -19.05 0.44
N VAL A 29 18.89 -19.77 -0.30
CA VAL A 29 18.92 -21.22 -0.47
C VAL A 29 18.81 -21.55 -1.96
N GLY A 30 19.94 -21.79 -2.60
CA GLY A 30 20.01 -21.97 -4.06
C GLY A 30 19.58 -20.70 -4.79
N THR A 31 18.52 -20.78 -5.59
CA THR A 31 17.94 -19.68 -6.37
C THR A 31 16.77 -19.01 -5.66
N SER A 32 16.41 -19.42 -4.45
CA SER A 32 15.34 -18.87 -3.64
C SER A 32 15.85 -18.34 -2.30
N TYR A 33 14.95 -17.73 -1.52
CA TYR A 33 15.26 -17.24 -0.18
C TYR A 33 14.28 -17.80 0.83
N LYS A 34 14.77 -18.23 2.00
CA LYS A 34 13.96 -18.74 3.10
C LYS A 34 14.00 -17.80 4.31
N ALA A 35 12.87 -17.69 5.00
CA ALA A 35 12.69 -16.85 6.17
C ALA A 35 11.61 -17.42 7.10
N CYS A 36 11.49 -16.87 8.31
CA CYS A 36 10.29 -17.04 9.12
C CYS A 36 9.13 -16.23 8.53
N CYS A 37 7.93 -16.81 8.53
CA CYS A 37 6.73 -16.20 7.95
C CYS A 37 6.30 -14.97 8.75
N PRO A 38 5.90 -13.86 8.09
CA PRO A 38 5.36 -12.71 8.79
C PRO A 38 3.87 -12.87 9.15
N PHE A 39 3.18 -13.89 8.62
CA PHE A 39 1.73 -14.06 8.74
C PHE A 39 1.31 -15.06 9.83
N HIS A 40 2.25 -15.83 10.38
CA HIS A 40 2.02 -16.71 11.53
C HIS A 40 3.28 -16.83 12.37
N ASN A 41 3.10 -17.24 13.63
CA ASN A 41 4.22 -17.37 14.56
C ASN A 41 4.92 -18.72 14.35
N GLU A 42 6.23 -18.69 14.04
CA GLU A 42 7.05 -19.89 13.87
C GLU A 42 8.51 -19.65 14.31
N LYS A 43 9.20 -20.76 14.65
CA LYS A 43 10.64 -20.75 14.98
C LYS A 43 11.49 -21.27 13.83
N THR A 44 10.95 -22.17 13.02
CA THR A 44 11.63 -22.79 11.88
C THR A 44 11.18 -22.14 10.58
N PRO A 45 12.11 -21.63 9.74
CA PRO A 45 11.77 -20.96 8.50
C PRO A 45 10.96 -21.84 7.54
N SER A 46 9.72 -21.43 7.24
CA SER A 46 8.84 -22.09 6.28
C SER A 46 8.40 -21.18 5.13
N PHE A 47 8.70 -19.90 5.20
CA PHE A 47 8.41 -18.91 4.17
C PHE A 47 9.51 -18.88 3.13
N THR A 48 9.14 -18.99 1.85
CA THR A 48 10.11 -18.99 0.73
C THR A 48 9.74 -17.88 -0.24
N ILE A 49 10.73 -17.05 -0.61
CA ILE A 49 10.61 -16.05 -1.66
C ILE A 49 11.29 -16.61 -2.91
N TYR A 50 10.59 -16.57 -4.01
CA TYR A 50 11.04 -16.96 -5.35
C TYR A 50 11.22 -15.69 -6.18
N PRO A 51 12.45 -15.27 -6.46
CA PRO A 51 12.70 -14.05 -7.22
C PRO A 51 12.27 -14.23 -8.69
N LYS A 52 12.05 -13.09 -9.35
CA LYS A 52 11.85 -13.04 -10.80
C LYS A 52 12.94 -13.82 -11.53
N GLY A 53 12.55 -14.59 -12.54
CA GLY A 53 13.43 -15.51 -13.25
C GLY A 53 13.60 -16.88 -12.59
N TYR A 54 12.98 -17.14 -11.43
CA TYR A 54 12.97 -18.47 -10.83
C TYR A 54 12.32 -19.47 -11.77
N MET A 55 13.01 -20.60 -12.00
CA MET A 55 12.56 -21.66 -12.92
C MET A 55 11.43 -22.48 -12.31
N THR A 56 10.27 -22.43 -12.92
CA THR A 56 9.13 -23.29 -12.62
C THR A 56 8.96 -24.37 -13.69
N LYS A 57 8.01 -25.28 -13.51
CA LYS A 57 7.66 -26.28 -14.55
C LYS A 57 7.11 -25.63 -15.83
N LEU A 58 6.61 -24.39 -15.76
CA LEU A 58 6.07 -23.62 -16.89
C LEU A 58 7.07 -22.64 -17.48
N GLY A 59 8.32 -22.63 -16.99
CA GLY A 59 9.37 -21.69 -17.39
C GLY A 59 9.74 -20.68 -16.30
N PRO A 60 10.57 -19.67 -16.63
CA PRO A 60 10.96 -18.65 -15.69
C PRO A 60 9.76 -17.76 -15.36
N GLN A 61 9.55 -17.47 -14.07
CA GLN A 61 8.49 -16.55 -13.67
C GLN A 61 8.86 -15.08 -13.96
N ASP A 62 7.88 -14.27 -14.28
CA ASP A 62 8.05 -12.88 -14.73
C ASP A 62 8.01 -11.84 -13.58
N HIS A 63 7.71 -12.27 -12.35
CA HIS A 63 7.68 -11.43 -11.14
C HIS A 63 8.13 -12.21 -9.91
N ASP A 64 8.41 -11.49 -8.82
CA ASP A 64 8.71 -12.10 -7.53
C ASP A 64 7.45 -12.71 -6.90
N SER A 65 7.59 -13.89 -6.30
CA SER A 65 6.49 -14.55 -5.62
C SER A 65 6.95 -15.15 -4.29
N PHE A 66 6.01 -15.52 -3.45
CA PHE A 66 6.29 -16.20 -2.18
C PHE A 66 5.36 -17.35 -1.94
N TYR A 67 5.79 -18.27 -1.09
CA TYR A 67 4.95 -19.32 -0.55
C TYR A 67 5.42 -19.71 0.86
N CYS A 68 4.48 -19.86 1.77
CA CYS A 68 4.71 -20.35 3.12
C CYS A 68 4.22 -21.79 3.27
N PHE A 69 5.12 -22.71 3.56
CA PHE A 69 4.79 -24.13 3.76
C PHE A 69 4.17 -24.41 5.14
N GLY A 70 4.16 -23.41 6.06
CA GLY A 70 3.52 -23.52 7.37
C GLY A 70 2.04 -23.16 7.36
N CYS A 71 1.67 -22.02 6.76
CA CYS A 71 0.30 -21.54 6.74
C CYS A 71 -0.35 -21.53 5.36
N ASN A 72 0.33 -22.02 4.32
CA ASN A 72 -0.12 -22.04 2.93
C ASN A 72 -0.41 -20.65 2.31
N ALA A 73 0.02 -19.56 2.95
CA ALA A 73 -0.04 -18.24 2.35
C ALA A 73 0.92 -18.17 1.16
N GLY A 74 0.47 -17.70 0.01
CA GLY A 74 1.30 -17.61 -1.19
C GLY A 74 0.72 -16.70 -2.25
N GLY A 75 1.59 -16.19 -3.13
CA GLY A 75 1.21 -15.32 -4.23
C GLY A 75 2.31 -14.35 -4.64
N ASP A 76 1.91 -13.28 -5.30
CA ASP A 76 2.73 -12.18 -5.78
C ASP A 76 2.93 -11.09 -4.68
N ILE A 77 3.64 -10.03 -5.02
CA ILE A 77 3.85 -8.88 -4.11
C ILE A 77 2.52 -8.22 -3.70
N ILE A 78 1.51 -8.22 -4.58
CA ILE A 78 0.20 -7.66 -4.27
C ILE A 78 -0.48 -8.52 -3.20
N LYS A 79 -0.41 -9.86 -3.34
CA LYS A 79 -0.95 -10.78 -2.33
C LYS A 79 -0.21 -10.68 -0.99
N PHE A 80 1.09 -10.46 -1.03
CA PHE A 80 1.87 -10.20 0.18
C PHE A 80 1.39 -8.93 0.88
N TYR A 81 1.18 -7.85 0.12
CA TYR A 81 0.66 -6.58 0.61
C TYR A 81 -0.77 -6.69 1.17
N GLU A 82 -1.66 -7.44 0.49
CA GLU A 82 -2.99 -7.77 0.97
C GLU A 82 -2.96 -8.39 2.37
N LEU A 83 -2.14 -9.44 2.53
CA LEU A 83 -2.05 -10.19 3.79
C LEU A 83 -1.40 -9.36 4.90
N LEU A 84 -0.36 -8.60 4.58
CA LEU A 84 0.36 -7.77 5.54
C LEU A 84 -0.54 -6.67 6.14
N ASN A 85 -1.38 -6.08 5.31
CA ASN A 85 -2.22 -4.94 5.66
C ASN A 85 -3.71 -5.28 5.85
N ASN A 86 -4.07 -6.56 5.72
CA ASN A 86 -5.46 -7.03 5.81
C ASN A 86 -6.41 -6.27 4.85
N LEU A 87 -5.98 -6.10 3.61
CA LEU A 87 -6.70 -5.40 2.54
C LEU A 87 -7.31 -6.38 1.54
N THR A 88 -8.31 -5.91 0.79
CA THR A 88 -8.73 -6.61 -0.42
C THR A 88 -7.72 -6.38 -1.54
N ARG A 89 -7.73 -7.23 -2.59
CA ARG A 89 -6.80 -7.10 -3.72
C ARG A 89 -6.90 -5.73 -4.41
N GLU A 90 -8.10 -5.20 -4.61
CA GLU A 90 -8.29 -3.88 -5.22
C GLU A 90 -7.76 -2.74 -4.33
N GLN A 91 -7.93 -2.84 -3.02
CA GLN A 91 -7.38 -1.89 -2.06
C GLN A 91 -5.85 -1.93 -2.06
N ALA A 92 -5.26 -3.13 -2.09
CA ALA A 92 -3.82 -3.32 -2.13
C ALA A 92 -3.21 -2.75 -3.42
N ILE A 93 -3.81 -3.02 -4.59
CA ILE A 93 -3.38 -2.45 -5.86
C ILE A 93 -3.43 -0.92 -5.81
N LEU A 94 -4.54 -0.37 -5.34
CA LEU A 94 -4.73 1.09 -5.24
C LEU A 94 -3.70 1.73 -4.31
N GLN A 95 -3.47 1.13 -3.14
CA GLN A 95 -2.49 1.64 -2.17
C GLN A 95 -1.07 1.59 -2.74
N LEU A 96 -0.68 0.47 -3.35
CA LEU A 96 0.62 0.34 -4.00
C LEU A 96 0.81 1.36 -5.14
N GLU A 97 -0.20 1.58 -5.98
CA GLU A 97 -0.13 2.62 -7.02
C GLU A 97 0.07 4.02 -6.45
N ILE A 98 -0.57 4.32 -5.31
CA ILE A 98 -0.42 5.60 -4.61
C ILE A 98 1.00 5.72 -4.03
N GLU A 99 1.48 4.71 -3.31
CA GLU A 99 2.81 4.69 -2.68
C GLU A 99 3.94 4.79 -3.71
N LEU A 100 3.80 4.10 -4.83
CA LEU A 100 4.76 4.12 -5.93
C LEU A 100 4.66 5.38 -6.81
N GLY A 101 3.63 6.22 -6.61
CA GLY A 101 3.43 7.42 -7.44
C GLY A 101 3.06 7.14 -8.90
N ILE A 102 2.63 5.91 -9.24
CA ILE A 102 2.36 5.45 -10.61
C ILE A 102 0.90 5.55 -11.04
N HIS A 103 0.13 6.25 -10.31
CA HIS A 103 -1.32 6.36 -10.39
C HIS A 103 -1.86 7.28 -11.51
N ASN A 104 -1.10 7.54 -12.58
CA ASN A 104 -1.46 8.54 -13.62
C ASN A 104 -2.81 8.33 -14.32
N ASN A 105 -3.49 7.18 -14.09
CA ASN A 105 -4.80 6.87 -14.63
C ASN A 105 -5.68 6.10 -13.62
N ILE A 106 -5.61 6.42 -12.34
CA ILE A 106 -6.59 5.86 -11.40
C ILE A 106 -7.95 6.43 -11.80
N ASP A 107 -8.85 5.54 -12.16
CA ASP A 107 -10.25 5.89 -12.40
C ASP A 107 -10.84 6.48 -11.10
N ILE A 108 -11.15 7.77 -11.16
CA ILE A 108 -11.73 8.52 -10.02
C ILE A 108 -13.02 7.84 -9.53
N SER A 109 -13.71 7.11 -10.41
CA SER A 109 -14.91 6.35 -10.06
C SER A 109 -14.60 5.19 -9.11
N LEU A 110 -13.50 4.45 -9.34
CA LEU A 110 -13.05 3.37 -8.44
C LEU A 110 -12.66 3.92 -7.07
N LEU A 111 -11.92 5.03 -7.03
CA LEU A 111 -11.59 5.75 -5.80
C LEU A 111 -12.85 6.16 -5.02
N ASN A 112 -13.84 6.71 -5.71
CA ASN A 112 -15.09 7.13 -5.08
C ASN A 112 -15.88 5.95 -4.53
N ASN A 113 -15.88 4.80 -5.22
CA ASN A 113 -16.55 3.59 -4.76
C ASN A 113 -15.89 2.99 -3.51
N GLU A 114 -14.56 2.94 -3.47
CA GLU A 114 -13.85 2.48 -2.27
C GLU A 114 -14.06 3.42 -1.08
N ILE A 115 -13.98 4.73 -1.28
CA ILE A 115 -14.32 5.70 -0.23
C ILE A 115 -15.75 5.49 0.29
N LYS A 116 -16.73 5.24 -0.62
CA LYS A 116 -18.11 5.01 -0.22
C LYS A 116 -18.27 3.74 0.61
N LYS A 117 -17.58 2.65 0.22
CA LYS A 117 -17.57 1.40 0.99
C LYS A 117 -16.98 1.61 2.39
N LEU A 118 -15.82 2.27 2.48
CA LEU A 118 -15.14 2.52 3.76
C LEU A 118 -15.91 3.48 4.65
N LYS A 119 -16.55 4.52 4.10
CA LYS A 119 -17.40 5.45 4.86
C LYS A 119 -18.68 4.83 5.39
N ASN A 120 -19.17 3.74 4.78
CA ASN A 120 -20.33 3.01 5.28
C ASN A 120 -19.98 2.06 6.44
N LYS A 121 -18.69 1.83 6.72
CA LYS A 121 -18.27 1.18 7.97
C LYS A 121 -18.37 2.17 9.12
N SER A 122 -18.80 1.70 10.28
CA SER A 122 -18.68 2.49 11.52
C SER A 122 -17.22 2.90 11.73
N ILE A 123 -16.97 4.18 11.98
CA ILE A 123 -15.61 4.75 12.08
C ILE A 123 -14.71 3.94 13.03
N ASN A 124 -15.28 3.40 14.11
CA ASN A 124 -14.54 2.60 15.10
C ASN A 124 -14.16 1.18 14.61
N LEU A 125 -14.58 0.76 13.40
CA LEU A 125 -14.32 -0.56 12.82
C LEU A 125 -13.31 -0.52 11.68
N LEU A 126 -12.78 0.66 11.33
CA LEU A 126 -11.74 0.76 10.31
C LEU A 126 -10.42 0.25 10.86
N THR A 127 -9.80 -0.65 10.12
CA THR A 127 -8.43 -1.07 10.40
C THR A 127 -7.45 0.07 10.12
N PHE A 128 -6.28 -0.02 10.71
CA PHE A 128 -5.15 0.87 10.46
C PHE A 128 -4.85 1.07 8.96
N ALA A 129 -4.81 -0.04 8.19
CA ALA A 129 -4.56 0.01 6.76
C ALA A 129 -5.68 0.72 5.99
N GLU A 130 -6.94 0.55 6.38
CA GLU A 130 -8.09 1.25 5.78
C GLU A 130 -8.04 2.75 6.08
N VAL A 131 -7.60 3.15 7.27
CA VAL A 131 -7.39 4.57 7.61
C VAL A 131 -6.26 5.18 6.79
N ASN A 132 -5.13 4.48 6.64
CA ASN A 132 -4.01 4.93 5.81
C ASN A 132 -4.43 5.08 4.34
N LEU A 133 -5.20 4.11 3.82
CA LEU A 133 -5.78 4.19 2.48
C LEU A 133 -6.67 5.43 2.31
N LEU A 134 -7.57 5.72 3.26
CA LEU A 134 -8.42 6.91 3.22
C LEU A 134 -7.61 8.21 3.22
N ILE A 135 -6.58 8.30 4.06
CA ILE A 135 -5.69 9.47 4.12
C ILE A 135 -4.97 9.65 2.78
N SER A 136 -4.43 8.58 2.20
CA SER A 136 -3.75 8.60 0.91
C SER A 136 -4.67 9.11 -0.20
N ILE A 137 -5.92 8.64 -0.23
CA ILE A 137 -6.91 9.07 -1.21
C ILE A 137 -7.26 10.56 -1.08
N ILE A 138 -7.49 11.07 0.14
CA ILE A 138 -7.85 12.49 0.31
C ILE A 138 -6.68 13.42 -0.01
N CYS A 139 -5.46 13.06 0.37
CA CYS A 139 -4.25 13.79 0.04
C CYS A 139 -4.05 13.87 -1.48
N ARG A 140 -4.24 12.76 -2.17
CA ARG A 140 -4.15 12.72 -3.62
C ARG A 140 -5.19 13.59 -4.31
N LYS A 141 -6.46 13.47 -3.94
CA LYS A 141 -7.53 14.32 -4.49
C LYS A 141 -7.24 15.81 -4.28
N TYR A 142 -6.64 16.14 -3.16
CA TYR A 142 -6.22 17.51 -2.89
C TYR A 142 -5.10 17.96 -3.84
N LEU A 143 -4.05 17.14 -4.03
CA LEU A 143 -2.95 17.46 -4.93
C LEU A 143 -3.38 17.58 -6.39
N GLU A 144 -4.29 16.73 -6.85
CA GLU A 144 -4.85 16.86 -8.20
C GLU A 144 -5.65 18.14 -8.37
N TRP A 145 -6.47 18.49 -7.38
CA TRP A 145 -7.20 19.76 -7.39
C TRP A 145 -6.22 20.97 -7.44
N ILE A 146 -5.13 20.94 -6.65
CA ILE A 146 -4.08 21.97 -6.67
C ILE A 146 -3.41 22.04 -8.05
N LYS A 147 -3.06 20.90 -8.65
CA LYS A 147 -2.44 20.84 -9.97
C LYS A 147 -3.31 21.50 -11.05
N HIS A 148 -4.61 21.26 -11.00
CA HIS A 148 -5.54 21.84 -11.98
C HIS A 148 -5.86 23.31 -11.74
N LYS A 149 -6.01 23.74 -10.50
CA LYS A 149 -6.49 25.09 -10.15
C LYS A 149 -5.38 26.06 -9.79
N HIS A 150 -4.28 25.56 -9.24
CA HIS A 150 -3.20 26.37 -8.66
C HIS A 150 -1.82 25.76 -8.92
N ASN A 151 -1.51 25.42 -10.17
CA ASN A 151 -0.31 24.68 -10.56
C ASN A 151 1.00 25.30 -10.01
N TYR A 152 1.08 26.64 -9.91
CA TYR A 152 2.22 27.35 -9.33
C TYR A 152 2.48 27.03 -7.83
N LYS A 153 1.48 26.52 -7.11
CA LYS A 153 1.60 26.08 -5.70
C LYS A 153 1.81 24.58 -5.56
N TYR A 154 1.76 23.83 -6.65
CA TYR A 154 1.75 22.36 -6.59
C TYR A 154 2.95 21.80 -5.85
N ASN A 155 4.17 22.24 -6.13
CA ASN A 155 5.37 21.73 -5.46
C ASN A 155 5.38 22.03 -3.96
N TYR A 156 4.92 23.21 -3.55
CA TYR A 156 4.80 23.56 -2.14
C TYR A 156 3.78 22.66 -1.41
N GLU A 157 2.60 22.48 -2.01
CA GLU A 157 1.55 21.65 -1.42
C GLU A 157 1.94 20.16 -1.43
N LYS A 158 2.66 19.70 -2.46
CA LYS A 158 3.21 18.35 -2.51
C LYS A 158 4.18 18.10 -1.36
N ASN A 159 5.13 18.99 -1.13
CA ASN A 159 6.08 18.87 -0.02
C ASN A 159 5.38 18.82 1.35
N LEU A 160 4.29 19.56 1.53
CA LEU A 160 3.47 19.51 2.73
C LEU A 160 2.78 18.14 2.89
N ILE A 161 2.23 17.59 1.81
CA ILE A 161 1.62 16.26 1.80
C ILE A 161 2.67 15.18 2.09
N ASP A 162 3.85 15.26 1.51
CA ASP A 162 4.97 14.34 1.77
C ASP A 162 5.43 14.40 3.25
N HIS A 163 5.34 15.60 3.86
CA HIS A 163 5.56 15.73 5.31
C HIS A 163 4.45 15.06 6.13
N TYR A 164 3.19 15.15 5.72
CA TYR A 164 2.10 14.42 6.36
C TYR A 164 2.27 12.90 6.24
N TYR A 165 2.69 12.37 5.10
CA TYR A 165 2.97 10.95 4.94
C TYR A 165 4.05 10.47 5.90
N ARG A 166 5.19 11.17 6.00
CA ARG A 166 6.26 10.82 6.96
C ARG A 166 5.79 10.86 8.41
N TYR A 167 4.95 11.84 8.76
CA TYR A 167 4.34 11.89 10.09
C TYR A 167 3.38 10.74 10.33
N ILE A 168 2.56 10.39 9.36
CA ILE A 168 1.62 9.28 9.41
C ILE A 168 2.36 7.96 9.57
N ASP A 169 3.40 7.71 8.78
CA ASP A 169 4.21 6.50 8.84
C ASP A 169 4.87 6.31 10.21
N TYR A 170 5.18 7.42 10.90
CA TYR A 170 5.73 7.38 12.25
C TYR A 170 4.66 7.19 13.33
N VAL A 171 3.54 7.87 13.23
CA VAL A 171 2.50 7.94 14.28
C VAL A 171 1.54 6.76 14.22
N LEU A 172 1.10 6.39 13.01
CA LEU A 172 0.09 5.36 12.82
C LEU A 172 0.48 3.98 13.38
N PRO A 173 1.72 3.46 13.22
CA PRO A 173 2.10 2.16 13.78
C PRO A 173 1.95 2.06 15.31
N ASN A 174 1.94 3.21 15.98
CA ASN A 174 1.88 3.32 17.44
C ASN A 174 0.50 3.77 17.95
N CYS A 175 -0.48 3.94 17.06
CA CYS A 175 -1.84 4.37 17.40
C CYS A 175 -2.79 3.18 17.55
N ASN A 176 -3.80 3.32 18.41
CA ASN A 176 -4.98 2.46 18.35
C ASN A 176 -5.94 2.91 17.23
N ASN A 177 -6.95 2.11 16.90
CA ASN A 177 -7.90 2.40 15.83
C ASN A 177 -8.66 3.74 16.02
N TYR A 178 -8.93 4.13 17.28
CA TYR A 178 -9.59 5.39 17.58
C TYR A 178 -8.72 6.60 17.22
N ASP A 179 -7.44 6.57 17.61
CA ASP A 179 -6.50 7.64 17.33
C ASP A 179 -6.19 7.75 15.84
N ALA A 180 -6.14 6.63 15.13
CA ALA A 180 -5.97 6.60 13.67
C ALA A 180 -7.14 7.30 12.94
N ASN A 181 -8.38 7.05 13.38
CA ASN A 181 -9.57 7.71 12.84
C ASN A 181 -9.59 9.22 13.15
N LEU A 182 -9.20 9.59 14.37
CA LEU A 182 -9.07 11.00 14.75
C LEU A 182 -8.01 11.73 13.90
N LEU A 183 -6.91 11.05 13.58
CA LEU A 183 -5.87 11.59 12.69
C LEU A 183 -6.42 11.81 11.27
N TYR A 184 -7.17 10.85 10.73
CA TYR A 184 -7.83 10.99 9.43
C TYR A 184 -8.73 12.24 9.40
N GLU A 185 -9.61 12.41 10.40
CA GLU A 185 -10.48 13.58 10.47
C GLU A 185 -9.71 14.91 10.57
N LYS A 186 -8.63 14.95 11.35
CA LYS A 186 -7.77 16.13 11.49
C LYS A 186 -7.12 16.51 10.15
N ILE A 187 -6.59 15.52 9.41
CA ILE A 187 -5.99 15.77 8.09
C ILE A 187 -7.05 16.24 7.11
N GLN A 188 -8.21 15.57 7.06
CA GLN A 188 -9.31 15.97 6.18
C GLN A 188 -9.76 17.43 6.44
N LYS A 189 -9.96 17.80 7.69
CA LYS A 189 -10.33 19.19 8.09
C LYS A 189 -9.26 20.20 7.63
N LYS A 190 -7.97 19.89 7.83
CA LYS A 190 -6.88 20.78 7.39
C LYS A 190 -6.86 20.96 5.87
N LEU A 191 -7.01 19.91 5.09
CA LEU A 191 -7.04 20.00 3.62
C LEU A 191 -8.24 20.81 3.11
N ILE A 192 -9.41 20.65 3.72
CA ILE A 192 -10.60 21.45 3.41
C ILE A 192 -10.36 22.94 3.72
N GLN A 193 -9.80 23.27 4.89
CA GLN A 193 -9.47 24.65 5.26
C GLN A 193 -8.47 25.29 4.28
N ARG A 194 -7.42 24.54 3.87
CA ARG A 194 -6.45 25.02 2.87
C ARG A 194 -7.11 25.26 1.53
N LYS A 195 -7.95 24.33 1.08
CA LYS A 195 -8.73 24.47 -0.17
C LYS A 195 -9.60 25.73 -0.16
N ASN A 196 -10.24 26.04 0.96
CA ASN A 196 -11.09 27.24 1.10
C ASN A 196 -10.27 28.54 1.12
N LYS A 197 -9.03 28.51 1.63
CA LYS A 197 -8.12 29.68 1.59
C LYS A 197 -7.54 29.95 0.20
N LEU A 198 -7.63 29.00 -0.71
CA LEU A 198 -7.11 29.10 -2.08
C LEU A 198 -8.20 29.38 -3.12
N LYS A 199 -9.49 29.41 -2.73
CA LYS A 199 -10.59 29.88 -3.55
C LYS A 199 -10.64 31.40 -3.56
#